data_ef0addcb2d52590812176873311c17f9
#
_entry.id   ef0addcb2d52590812176873311c17f9
#
_cell.length_a   1.000
_cell.length_b   1.000
_cell.length_c   1.000
_cell.angle_alpha   90.00
_cell.angle_beta   90.00
_cell.angle_gamma   90.00
#
_symmetry.space_group_name_H-M   'P 1'
#
loop_
_entity.id
_entity.type
_entity.pdbx_description
1 polymer ?
#
loop_
_entity_poly.entity_id
_entity_poly.type
_entity_poly.pdbx_seq_one_letter_code
_entity_poly.pdbx_strand_id
1 'polypeptide(L)'
;DALIELEYRGGTEETKGDFGKSINITFNSVNKEQGSERIYVLRNPSRSIPLWLEEIGDIEIKFTFSDRDELKLKFEVANVRENSLRLKASKAFEDVLNKIAWNKCTKASITLKNQIDLMGKLRSAFNGLGLEDGFNLKENLDDNLKFIFGPPETGKTTTLAKKIIGMMNEYSTCRILVLAPTNTACDELAKKIKECSKDDCAWLYRFVSTADESLEDIVVDRESMVYEDEQCCVISTMARLPFDGFNGEGGYNKLLDIVWDMILCDEASMIPLAEMALAIYNFVNTPILIAGDPLQIKPILHEEEWKDENIYTMVNLDRVENPVTEPIQFAIENLSMQYRSLPAIGELFSQYAYDGKLRHYRSAMENHMKFGKLNLKPINFIPFKVERYDSVFGIKKLDGSNVHIYSVLFTLEIFKYIVREYAKNHEEEYSIGIVCPYSPQAQLIESLIMQTPNIPVNVKITVGTVHRFQGGQCNFMFVVLNPPAGMKVAADRIFLNNKNILNVAISRAQDFLCILLPHCDTDGYENLYEINKIGRIAMKDYANVAQYTCDQI
;
A
#
# COMPACT_ATOMS: atom_id res chain seq x y z
N ASP A 1 19.06 -15.09 11.19
CA ASP A 1 20.43 -14.69 10.82
C ASP A 1 20.74 -14.90 9.35
N ALA A 2 20.53 -16.10 8.78
CA ALA A 2 20.83 -16.39 7.37
C ALA A 2 20.04 -15.50 6.41
N LEU A 3 18.74 -15.29 6.63
CA LEU A 3 17.88 -14.43 5.82
C LEU A 3 18.39 -12.96 5.87
N ILE A 4 18.69 -12.45 7.06
CA ILE A 4 19.19 -11.08 7.22
C ILE A 4 20.53 -10.91 6.51
N GLU A 5 21.41 -11.89 6.60
CA GLU A 5 22.71 -11.85 5.94
C GLU A 5 22.57 -11.89 4.40
N LEU A 6 21.62 -12.68 3.87
CA LEU A 6 21.36 -12.76 2.43
C LEU A 6 20.73 -11.47 1.90
N GLU A 7 19.72 -10.93 2.57
CA GLU A 7 19.11 -9.65 2.22
C GLU A 7 20.12 -8.50 2.30
N TYR A 8 20.98 -8.50 3.33
CA TYR A 8 22.06 -7.51 3.47
C TYR A 8 23.05 -7.61 2.29
N ARG A 9 23.44 -8.82 1.91
CA ARG A 9 24.34 -9.05 0.75
C ARG A 9 23.65 -8.68 -0.56
N GLY A 10 22.41 -9.09 -0.77
CA GLY A 10 21.63 -8.75 -1.97
C GLY A 10 21.52 -7.24 -2.15
N GLY A 11 21.10 -6.52 -1.11
CA GLY A 11 21.04 -5.06 -1.10
C GLY A 11 22.40 -4.39 -1.33
N THR A 12 23.49 -4.97 -0.81
CA THR A 12 24.87 -4.45 -1.04
C THR A 12 25.40 -4.80 -2.42
N GLU A 13 24.97 -5.89 -3.05
CA GLU A 13 25.39 -6.26 -4.41
C GLU A 13 24.78 -5.35 -5.48
N GLU A 14 23.51 -5.01 -5.36
CA GLU A 14 22.90 -3.99 -6.21
C GLU A 14 23.54 -2.60 -6.03
N THR A 15 24.05 -2.30 -4.83
CA THR A 15 24.66 -1.01 -4.49
C THR A 15 26.20 -1.04 -4.51
N LYS A 16 26.85 -2.16 -4.86
CA LYS A 16 28.33 -2.32 -4.85
C LYS A 16 29.11 -1.22 -5.60
N GLY A 17 28.43 -0.46 -6.47
CA GLY A 17 28.99 0.75 -7.09
C GLY A 17 28.82 2.03 -6.29
N ASP A 18 27.94 2.08 -5.27
CA ASP A 18 27.40 3.32 -4.69
C ASP A 18 27.58 3.49 -3.17
N PHE A 19 28.02 2.46 -2.44
CA PHE A 19 28.33 2.62 -1.01
C PHE A 19 29.41 3.71 -0.82
N GLY A 20 29.01 4.80 -0.16
CA GLY A 20 29.85 5.99 0.02
C GLY A 20 29.75 7.02 -1.10
N LYS A 21 29.00 6.77 -2.17
CA LYS A 21 28.66 7.78 -3.18
C LYS A 21 27.34 8.45 -2.84
N SER A 22 27.25 9.75 -3.13
CA SER A 22 25.99 10.48 -3.01
C SER A 22 24.97 9.96 -4.03
N ILE A 23 23.79 9.56 -3.56
CA ILE A 23 22.66 9.24 -4.45
C ILE A 23 21.99 10.54 -4.87
N ASN A 24 21.89 10.75 -6.18
CA ASN A 24 21.16 11.85 -6.76
C ASN A 24 19.83 11.36 -7.35
N ILE A 25 18.73 11.78 -6.76
CA ILE A 25 17.37 11.54 -7.28
C ILE A 25 16.88 12.86 -7.87
N THR A 26 16.44 12.81 -9.13
CA THR A 26 15.92 13.99 -9.82
C THR A 26 14.43 13.84 -10.09
N PHE A 27 13.71 14.95 -10.02
CA PHE A 27 12.27 15.01 -10.23
C PHE A 27 11.97 16.03 -11.33
N ASN A 28 11.05 15.69 -12.21
CA ASN A 28 10.71 16.50 -13.39
C ASN A 28 9.47 17.37 -13.16
N SER A 29 8.76 17.17 -12.07
CA SER A 29 7.62 18.01 -11.71
C SER A 29 7.50 18.16 -10.20
N VAL A 30 7.06 19.33 -9.78
CA VAL A 30 6.77 19.69 -8.40
C VAL A 30 5.38 20.34 -8.39
N ASN A 31 4.46 19.77 -7.63
CA ASN A 31 3.11 20.29 -7.51
C ASN A 31 2.71 20.35 -6.03
N LYS A 32 2.02 21.43 -5.66
CA LYS A 32 1.34 21.47 -4.35
C LYS A 32 0.11 20.57 -4.42
N GLU A 33 -0.11 19.77 -3.38
CA GLU A 33 -1.26 18.87 -3.33
C GLU A 33 -2.56 19.66 -3.17
N GLN A 34 -3.60 19.28 -3.93
CA GLN A 34 -4.91 19.92 -3.81
C GLN A 34 -5.54 19.61 -2.45
N GLY A 35 -6.00 20.64 -1.76
CA GLY A 35 -6.62 20.49 -0.43
C GLY A 35 -5.63 20.49 0.74
N SER A 36 -4.32 20.55 0.49
CA SER A 36 -3.31 20.71 1.53
C SER A 36 -2.56 22.04 1.37
N GLU A 37 -2.26 22.67 2.49
CA GLU A 37 -1.48 23.92 2.48
C GLU A 37 0.02 23.66 2.42
N ARG A 38 0.50 22.52 2.91
CA ARG A 38 1.91 22.23 3.14
C ARG A 38 2.47 20.99 2.45
N ILE A 39 1.64 20.21 1.75
CA ILE A 39 2.08 18.99 1.06
C ILE A 39 2.47 19.30 -0.39
N TYR A 40 3.66 18.86 -0.75
CA TYR A 40 4.23 18.99 -2.08
C TYR A 40 4.53 17.60 -2.65
N VAL A 41 4.18 17.38 -3.91
CA VAL A 41 4.39 16.11 -4.61
C VAL A 41 5.44 16.30 -5.70
N LEU A 42 6.56 15.61 -5.55
CA LEU A 42 7.64 15.55 -6.54
C LEU A 42 7.50 14.24 -7.33
N ARG A 43 7.65 14.29 -8.65
CA ARG A 43 7.51 13.13 -9.52
C ARG A 43 8.72 12.89 -10.39
N ASN A 44 9.08 11.62 -10.49
CA ASN A 44 10.07 11.13 -11.45
C ASN A 44 9.43 10.05 -12.33
N PRO A 45 8.97 10.39 -13.56
CA PRO A 45 8.30 9.42 -14.42
C PRO A 45 9.22 8.32 -14.95
N SER A 46 10.54 8.48 -14.84
CA SER A 46 11.52 7.58 -15.46
C SER A 46 12.16 6.59 -14.49
N ARG A 47 11.97 6.75 -13.18
CA ARG A 47 12.63 5.94 -12.17
C ARG A 47 11.76 5.79 -10.93
N SER A 48 11.69 4.58 -10.36
CA SER A 48 11.09 4.37 -9.05
C SER A 48 11.92 5.04 -7.96
N ILE A 49 11.23 5.55 -6.96
CA ILE A 49 11.85 6.21 -5.80
C ILE A 49 12.01 5.15 -4.71
N PRO A 50 13.19 5.04 -4.09
CA PRO A 50 13.41 4.06 -3.04
C PRO A 50 12.47 4.27 -1.85
N LEU A 51 11.79 3.23 -1.41
CA LEU A 51 10.85 3.27 -0.28
C LEU A 51 11.53 3.66 1.03
N TRP A 52 12.79 3.30 1.23
CA TRP A 52 13.55 3.67 2.44
C TRP A 52 13.69 5.18 2.66
N LEU A 53 13.37 6.02 1.64
CA LEU A 53 13.31 7.47 1.84
C LEU A 53 12.23 7.89 2.86
N GLU A 54 11.18 7.11 3.06
CA GLU A 54 10.17 7.36 4.10
C GLU A 54 10.77 7.38 5.51
N GLU A 55 11.87 6.66 5.69
CA GLU A 55 12.49 6.50 7.01
C GLU A 55 13.58 7.56 7.32
N ILE A 56 13.88 8.46 6.37
CA ILE A 56 14.91 9.49 6.57
C ILE A 56 14.42 10.61 7.50
N GLY A 57 13.13 10.93 7.45
CA GLY A 57 12.58 12.13 8.09
C GLY A 57 12.85 13.38 7.25
N ASP A 58 13.75 14.27 7.72
CA ASP A 58 14.05 15.53 7.03
C ASP A 58 15.05 15.38 5.88
N ILE A 59 14.73 15.96 4.74
CA ILE A 59 15.61 16.01 3.57
C ILE A 59 15.75 17.43 3.01
N GLU A 60 16.95 17.76 2.52
CA GLU A 60 17.20 19.00 1.77
C GLU A 60 16.99 18.75 0.27
N ILE A 61 16.15 19.58 -0.33
CA ILE A 61 15.83 19.51 -1.76
C ILE A 61 16.31 20.78 -2.45
N LYS A 62 16.99 20.57 -3.56
CA LYS A 62 17.44 21.61 -4.46
C LYS A 62 16.46 21.76 -5.60
N PHE A 63 15.87 22.95 -5.75
CA PHE A 63 14.95 23.30 -6.83
C PHE A 63 15.65 24.22 -7.83
N THR A 64 15.49 23.92 -9.10
CA THR A 64 15.99 24.71 -10.23
C THR A 64 14.81 25.33 -10.97
N PHE A 65 14.86 26.63 -11.18
CA PHE A 65 13.78 27.40 -11.84
C PHE A 65 14.27 28.00 -13.17
N SER A 66 13.33 28.33 -14.04
CA SER A 66 13.64 28.98 -15.31
C SER A 66 13.91 30.50 -15.21
N ASP A 67 13.51 31.12 -14.10
CA ASP A 67 13.48 32.60 -13.94
C ASP A 67 14.23 33.12 -12.72
N ARG A 68 14.87 32.27 -11.95
CA ARG A 68 15.66 32.63 -10.74
C ARG A 68 16.75 31.63 -10.42
N ASP A 69 17.60 32.01 -9.46
CA ASP A 69 18.63 31.13 -8.92
C ASP A 69 18.06 29.89 -8.22
N GLU A 70 18.90 28.89 -8.06
CA GLU A 70 18.58 27.64 -7.37
C GLU A 70 18.17 27.91 -5.92
N LEU A 71 17.16 27.17 -5.45
CA LEU A 71 16.65 27.27 -4.10
C LEU A 71 16.82 25.93 -3.38
N LYS A 72 17.36 25.97 -2.16
CA LYS A 72 17.46 24.80 -1.28
C LYS A 72 16.52 24.96 -0.10
N LEU A 73 15.69 23.95 0.12
CA LEU A 73 14.70 23.92 1.19
C LEU A 73 14.69 22.57 1.87
N LYS A 74 14.42 22.57 3.17
CA LYS A 74 14.23 21.35 3.96
C LYS A 74 12.74 21.00 4.00
N PHE A 75 12.46 19.73 3.83
CA PHE A 75 11.15 19.14 3.94
C PHE A 75 11.22 17.86 4.73
N GLU A 76 10.14 17.53 5.40
CA GLU A 76 9.92 16.22 5.99
C GLU A 76 9.37 15.27 4.91
N VAL A 77 9.86 14.04 4.87
CA VAL A 77 9.34 13.01 3.96
C VAL A 77 8.04 12.46 4.55
N ALA A 78 6.94 12.75 3.90
CA ALA A 78 5.62 12.30 4.32
C ALA A 78 5.34 10.87 3.87
N ASN A 79 5.51 10.57 2.58
CA ASN A 79 5.53 9.20 2.07
C ASN A 79 6.16 9.11 0.66
N VAL A 80 6.50 7.88 0.27
CA VAL A 80 6.99 7.53 -1.06
C VAL A 80 5.92 6.69 -1.78
N ARG A 81 5.61 7.03 -3.02
CA ARG A 81 4.70 6.27 -3.87
C ARG A 81 5.35 6.03 -5.21
N GLU A 82 5.81 4.81 -5.45
CA GLU A 82 6.44 4.40 -6.71
C GLU A 82 7.38 5.46 -7.32
N ASN A 83 6.83 6.42 -8.06
CA ASN A 83 7.54 7.46 -8.79
C ASN A 83 7.28 8.87 -8.22
N SER A 84 6.64 8.97 -7.08
CA SER A 84 6.36 10.25 -6.43
C SER A 84 6.78 10.25 -4.98
N LEU A 85 7.35 11.37 -4.57
CA LEU A 85 7.74 11.67 -3.21
C LEU A 85 6.81 12.76 -2.67
N ARG A 86 6.09 12.47 -1.60
CA ARG A 86 5.28 13.46 -0.89
C ARG A 86 6.11 14.04 0.24
N LEU A 87 6.11 15.33 0.31
CA LEU A 87 6.91 16.12 1.22
C LEU A 87 6.03 17.08 1.98
N LYS A 88 6.28 17.21 3.27
CA LYS A 88 5.61 18.14 4.15
C LYS A 88 6.53 19.31 4.46
N ALA A 89 6.05 20.51 4.23
CA ALA A 89 6.76 21.73 4.58
C ALA A 89 6.54 22.11 6.04
N SER A 90 7.59 22.63 6.70
CA SER A 90 7.45 23.22 8.03
C SER A 90 6.51 24.44 7.98
N LYS A 91 5.68 24.62 9.01
CA LYS A 91 4.83 25.83 9.18
C LYS A 91 5.62 27.13 9.06
N ALA A 92 6.86 27.15 9.52
CA ALA A 92 7.71 28.34 9.46
C ALA A 92 8.06 28.81 8.04
N PHE A 93 7.98 27.93 7.04
CA PHE A 93 8.32 28.23 5.65
C PHE A 93 7.09 28.44 4.74
N GLU A 94 5.87 28.31 5.25
CA GLU A 94 4.63 28.35 4.48
C GLU A 94 4.50 29.64 3.66
N ASP A 95 4.70 30.80 4.28
CA ASP A 95 4.66 32.11 3.60
C ASP A 95 5.70 32.24 2.47
N VAL A 96 6.86 31.64 2.62
CA VAL A 96 7.90 31.62 1.62
C VAL A 96 7.51 30.72 0.45
N LEU A 97 7.02 29.54 0.75
CA LEU A 97 6.63 28.54 -0.23
C LEU A 97 5.41 28.97 -1.06
N ASN A 98 4.44 29.66 -0.45
CA ASN A 98 3.28 30.20 -1.14
C ASN A 98 3.61 31.31 -2.15
N LYS A 99 4.76 31.97 -1.99
CA LYS A 99 5.25 33.00 -2.95
C LYS A 99 6.04 32.39 -4.12
N ILE A 100 6.28 31.09 -4.11
CA ILE A 100 7.05 30.42 -5.16
C ILE A 100 6.14 30.08 -6.34
N ALA A 101 6.53 30.50 -7.53
CA ALA A 101 5.88 30.13 -8.79
C ALA A 101 6.32 28.70 -9.19
N TRP A 102 5.72 27.67 -8.59
CA TRP A 102 6.08 26.27 -8.81
C TRP A 102 5.96 25.80 -10.26
N ASN A 103 5.10 26.42 -11.04
CA ASN A 103 4.96 26.17 -12.49
C ASN A 103 6.23 26.55 -13.29
N LYS A 104 7.14 27.32 -12.71
CA LYS A 104 8.45 27.66 -13.29
C LYS A 104 9.59 26.78 -12.79
N CYS A 105 9.31 25.86 -11.85
CA CYS A 105 10.28 24.88 -11.41
C CYS A 105 10.49 23.84 -12.53
N THR A 106 11.71 23.77 -13.04
CA THR A 106 12.07 22.88 -14.15
C THR A 106 12.62 21.55 -13.66
N LYS A 107 13.18 21.53 -12.44
CA LYS A 107 13.81 20.34 -11.86
C LYS A 107 13.89 20.48 -10.35
N ALA A 108 13.65 19.37 -9.65
CA ALA A 108 14.06 19.22 -8.26
C ALA A 108 15.06 18.06 -8.15
N SER A 109 15.98 18.14 -7.18
CA SER A 109 16.94 17.08 -6.95
C SER A 109 17.25 16.93 -5.45
N ILE A 110 17.40 15.68 -5.05
CA ILE A 110 17.85 15.28 -3.71
C ILE A 110 19.23 14.70 -3.86
N THR A 111 20.17 15.15 -3.02
CA THR A 111 21.49 14.55 -2.92
C THR A 111 21.65 14.01 -1.51
N LEU A 112 21.64 12.70 -1.38
CA LEU A 112 21.83 12.02 -0.11
C LEU A 112 23.27 11.57 0.01
N LYS A 113 23.94 12.05 1.03
CA LYS A 113 25.35 11.70 1.30
C LYS A 113 25.51 10.37 2.03
N ASN A 114 24.47 9.96 2.79
CA ASN A 114 24.45 8.70 3.52
C ASN A 114 23.09 8.03 3.31
N GLN A 115 23.09 6.79 2.83
CA GLN A 115 21.92 5.93 2.89
C GLN A 115 21.70 5.52 4.35
N ILE A 116 20.45 5.43 4.77
CA ILE A 116 20.15 4.71 6.01
C ILE A 116 20.35 3.24 5.71
N ASP A 117 21.33 2.65 6.36
CA ASP A 117 21.54 1.20 6.30
C ASP A 117 20.54 0.49 7.21
N LEU A 118 19.30 0.39 6.75
CA LEU A 118 18.21 -0.26 7.49
C LEU A 118 18.54 -1.72 7.79
N MET A 119 19.12 -2.43 6.82
CA MET A 119 19.51 -3.83 7.00
C MET A 119 20.66 -4.00 7.97
N GLY A 120 21.65 -3.10 7.94
CA GLY A 120 22.74 -3.09 8.93
C GLY A 120 22.25 -2.80 10.33
N LYS A 121 21.25 -1.92 10.49
CA LYS A 121 20.61 -1.65 11.78
C LYS A 121 19.80 -2.84 12.27
N LEU A 122 19.05 -3.48 11.40
CA LEU A 122 18.31 -4.72 11.70
C LEU A 122 19.27 -5.83 12.15
N ARG A 123 20.35 -6.05 11.40
CA ARG A 123 21.41 -7.00 11.73
C ARG A 123 22.04 -6.71 13.09
N SER A 124 22.34 -5.44 13.36
CA SER A 124 22.91 -5.02 14.65
C SER A 124 21.94 -5.27 15.80
N ALA A 125 20.64 -5.05 15.61
CA ALA A 125 19.63 -5.32 16.61
C ALA A 125 19.52 -6.83 16.92
N PHE A 126 19.52 -7.68 15.90
CA PHE A 126 19.55 -9.15 16.09
C PHE A 126 20.79 -9.62 16.84
N ASN A 127 21.98 -9.09 16.50
CA ASN A 127 23.20 -9.43 17.22
C ASN A 127 23.15 -9.00 18.69
N GLY A 128 22.39 -7.98 19.01
CA GLY A 128 22.17 -7.48 20.37
C GLY A 128 21.24 -8.36 21.21
N LEU A 129 20.39 -9.22 20.59
CA LEU A 129 19.45 -10.06 21.32
C LEU A 129 20.12 -11.17 22.15
N GLY A 130 21.41 -11.50 21.86
CA GLY A 130 22.16 -12.50 22.63
C GLY A 130 21.48 -13.88 22.67
N LEU A 131 20.80 -14.27 21.60
CA LEU A 131 20.10 -15.56 21.52
C LEU A 131 21.10 -16.70 21.67
N GLU A 132 20.98 -17.46 22.77
CA GLU A 132 21.80 -18.64 23.02
C GLU A 132 21.39 -19.80 22.10
N ASP A 133 22.35 -20.62 21.71
CA ASP A 133 22.10 -21.87 21.00
C ASP A 133 21.18 -22.79 21.84
N GLY A 134 19.96 -23.03 21.32
CA GLY A 134 18.98 -23.89 22.00
C GLY A 134 17.80 -23.17 22.64
N PHE A 135 17.63 -21.85 22.43
CA PHE A 135 16.42 -21.14 22.84
C PHE A 135 15.18 -21.76 22.17
N ASN A 136 14.30 -22.34 22.98
CA ASN A 136 13.09 -23.00 22.47
C ASN A 136 11.95 -21.99 22.35
N LEU A 137 11.89 -21.33 21.20
CA LEU A 137 10.82 -20.39 20.85
C LEU A 137 9.43 -21.00 20.94
N LYS A 138 9.29 -22.27 20.57
CA LYS A 138 7.98 -22.90 20.37
C LYS A 138 7.16 -22.96 21.68
N GLU A 139 7.80 -23.12 22.81
CA GLU A 139 7.12 -23.22 24.11
C GLU A 139 6.62 -21.85 24.63
N ASN A 140 7.27 -20.74 24.24
CA ASN A 140 6.94 -19.41 24.74
C ASN A 140 6.06 -18.60 23.77
N LEU A 141 6.02 -18.97 22.48
CA LEU A 141 5.29 -18.20 21.47
C LEU A 141 3.80 -18.56 21.37
N ASP A 142 3.43 -19.81 21.64
CA ASP A 142 2.06 -20.30 21.39
C ASP A 142 1.00 -19.51 22.19
N ASP A 143 1.32 -19.07 23.40
CA ASP A 143 0.42 -18.32 24.26
C ASP A 143 0.43 -16.80 24.00
N ASN A 144 1.55 -16.27 23.52
CA ASN A 144 1.75 -14.83 23.35
C ASN A 144 1.38 -14.32 21.96
N LEU A 145 1.44 -15.16 20.92
CA LEU A 145 1.06 -14.77 19.57
C LEU A 145 -0.42 -15.01 19.32
N LYS A 146 -1.11 -13.95 18.90
CA LYS A 146 -2.51 -13.98 18.45
C LYS A 146 -2.64 -13.38 17.07
N PHE A 147 -3.52 -13.94 16.25
CA PHE A 147 -3.74 -13.48 14.88
C PHE A 147 -5.15 -12.95 14.68
N ILE A 148 -5.26 -11.86 13.94
CA ILE A 148 -6.52 -11.39 13.34
C ILE A 148 -6.40 -11.59 11.84
N PHE A 149 -7.11 -12.56 11.31
CA PHE A 149 -7.27 -12.76 9.89
C PHE A 149 -8.46 -11.95 9.39
N GLY A 150 -8.19 -10.98 8.54
CA GLY A 150 -9.23 -10.12 8.00
C GLY A 150 -9.02 -9.84 6.53
N PRO A 151 -9.78 -10.49 5.65
CA PRO A 151 -9.87 -10.14 4.23
C PRO A 151 -10.14 -8.64 4.00
N PRO A 152 -10.06 -8.17 2.74
CA PRO A 152 -10.31 -6.76 2.45
C PRO A 152 -11.61 -6.26 3.06
N GLU A 153 -11.57 -5.10 3.74
CA GLU A 153 -12.73 -4.41 4.34
C GLU A 153 -13.59 -5.22 5.31
N THR A 154 -13.01 -6.17 5.97
CA THR A 154 -13.69 -6.87 7.07
C THR A 154 -13.56 -6.15 8.41
N GLY A 155 -12.97 -4.95 8.43
CA GLY A 155 -12.85 -4.10 9.60
C GLY A 155 -11.65 -4.42 10.49
N LYS A 156 -10.53 -4.92 9.94
CA LYS A 156 -9.26 -5.14 10.69
C LYS A 156 -8.87 -3.93 11.51
N THR A 157 -8.63 -2.80 10.84
CA THR A 157 -8.19 -1.55 11.48
C THR A 157 -9.19 -1.05 12.53
N THR A 158 -10.50 -1.21 12.27
CA THR A 158 -11.57 -0.89 13.26
C THR A 158 -11.52 -1.83 14.46
N THR A 159 -11.26 -3.11 14.24
CA THR A 159 -11.13 -4.11 15.32
C THR A 159 -9.91 -3.81 16.19
N LEU A 160 -8.77 -3.51 15.57
CA LEU A 160 -7.55 -3.09 16.27
C LEU A 160 -7.79 -1.81 17.08
N ALA A 161 -8.38 -0.76 16.47
CA ALA A 161 -8.70 0.49 17.15
C ALA A 161 -9.57 0.26 18.39
N LYS A 162 -10.63 -0.56 18.27
CA LYS A 162 -11.50 -0.90 19.40
C LYS A 162 -10.78 -1.70 20.50
N LYS A 163 -9.86 -2.61 20.14
CA LYS A 163 -9.06 -3.34 21.13
C LYS A 163 -8.12 -2.40 21.89
N ILE A 164 -7.44 -1.47 21.20
CA ILE A 164 -6.58 -0.45 21.82
C ILE A 164 -7.41 0.42 22.78
N ILE A 165 -8.52 0.99 22.32
CA ILE A 165 -9.40 1.83 23.15
C ILE A 165 -9.93 1.04 24.33
N GLY A 166 -10.30 -0.23 24.14
CA GLY A 166 -10.76 -1.10 25.23
C GLY A 166 -9.71 -1.27 26.32
N MET A 167 -8.45 -1.52 25.95
CA MET A 167 -7.35 -1.64 26.90
C MET A 167 -7.06 -0.33 27.63
N MET A 168 -7.04 0.80 26.92
CA MET A 168 -6.84 2.13 27.53
C MET A 168 -7.96 2.49 28.52
N ASN A 169 -9.17 2.02 28.28
CA ASN A 169 -10.30 2.25 29.21
C ASN A 169 -10.31 1.28 30.41
N GLU A 170 -9.78 0.07 30.24
CA GLU A 170 -9.79 -0.99 31.26
C GLU A 170 -8.64 -0.83 32.27
N TYR A 171 -7.45 -0.45 31.79
CA TYR A 171 -6.24 -0.39 32.61
C TYR A 171 -5.79 1.05 32.84
N SER A 172 -5.55 1.42 34.10
CA SER A 172 -5.04 2.76 34.46
C SER A 172 -3.58 2.97 34.05
N THR A 173 -2.83 1.87 33.89
CA THR A 173 -1.47 1.87 33.34
C THR A 173 -1.44 0.90 32.17
N CYS A 174 -1.11 1.39 30.97
CA CYS A 174 -1.08 0.56 29.77
C CYS A 174 -0.18 1.20 28.70
N ARG A 175 0.82 0.46 28.23
CA ARG A 175 1.74 0.88 27.18
C ARG A 175 1.63 -0.05 25.97
N ILE A 176 1.20 0.48 24.86
CA ILE A 176 1.00 -0.28 23.61
C ILE A 176 1.94 0.25 22.53
N LEU A 177 2.67 -0.64 21.88
CA LEU A 177 3.42 -0.34 20.66
C LEU A 177 2.68 -0.91 19.46
N VAL A 178 2.40 -0.06 18.49
CA VAL A 178 1.78 -0.44 17.22
C VAL A 178 2.80 -0.28 16.10
N LEU A 179 2.95 -1.34 15.31
CA LEU A 179 3.91 -1.43 14.22
C LEU A 179 3.17 -1.73 12.91
N ALA A 180 3.44 -0.96 11.87
CA ALA A 180 2.87 -1.18 10.55
C ALA A 180 3.94 -1.08 9.46
N PRO A 181 3.73 -1.61 8.25
CA PRO A 181 4.76 -1.61 7.20
C PRO A 181 5.02 -0.22 6.60
N THR A 182 4.06 0.70 6.67
CA THR A 182 4.15 2.01 6.01
C THR A 182 3.59 3.13 6.87
N ASN A 183 4.05 4.36 6.61
CA ASN A 183 3.50 5.56 7.25
C ASN A 183 1.99 5.72 6.98
N THR A 184 1.53 5.40 5.77
CA THR A 184 0.10 5.44 5.44
C THR A 184 -0.72 4.50 6.31
N ALA A 185 -0.26 3.26 6.54
CA ALA A 185 -0.96 2.31 7.40
C ALA A 185 -1.00 2.79 8.87
N CYS A 186 0.10 3.37 9.36
CA CYS A 186 0.16 4.00 10.67
C CYS A 186 -0.88 5.12 10.81
N ASP A 187 -0.94 6.01 9.82
CA ASP A 187 -1.85 7.16 9.80
C ASP A 187 -3.33 6.72 9.73
N GLU A 188 -3.64 5.69 8.91
CA GLU A 188 -4.99 5.11 8.81
C GLU A 188 -5.46 4.53 10.15
N LEU A 189 -4.59 3.81 10.87
CA LEU A 189 -4.93 3.27 12.17
C LEU A 189 -5.09 4.39 13.22
N ALA A 190 -4.20 5.39 13.24
CA ALA A 190 -4.31 6.53 14.14
C ALA A 190 -5.63 7.29 13.96
N LYS A 191 -6.03 7.57 12.71
CA LYS A 191 -7.35 8.15 12.40
C LYS A 191 -8.49 7.29 12.91
N LYS A 192 -8.40 5.98 12.67
CA LYS A 192 -9.46 5.06 13.08
C LYS A 192 -9.60 5.00 14.60
N ILE A 193 -8.52 5.11 15.35
CA ILE A 193 -8.57 5.22 16.81
C ILE A 193 -9.30 6.51 17.21
N LYS A 194 -8.91 7.67 16.65
CA LYS A 194 -9.60 8.96 16.92
C LYS A 194 -11.08 8.93 16.53
N GLU A 195 -11.44 8.31 15.40
CA GLU A 195 -12.84 8.17 14.98
C GLU A 195 -13.68 7.26 15.90
N CYS A 196 -13.07 6.19 16.43
CA CYS A 196 -13.77 5.23 17.27
C CYS A 196 -13.82 5.65 18.74
N SER A 197 -12.91 6.49 19.18
CA SER A 197 -12.90 7.03 20.53
C SER A 197 -13.98 8.08 20.70
N LYS A 198 -14.62 8.10 21.87
CA LYS A 198 -15.56 9.15 22.27
C LYS A 198 -14.88 10.28 23.02
N ASP A 199 -13.68 10.01 23.51
CA ASP A 199 -12.91 10.90 24.36
C ASP A 199 -11.68 11.41 23.61
N ASP A 200 -11.06 12.45 24.16
CA ASP A 200 -9.76 12.91 23.71
C ASP A 200 -8.71 11.79 23.93
N CYS A 201 -8.05 11.34 22.84
CA CYS A 201 -7.04 10.27 22.90
C CYS A 201 -5.69 10.85 23.34
N ALA A 202 -5.60 11.47 24.52
CA ALA A 202 -4.37 12.10 25.02
C ALA A 202 -3.18 11.10 25.15
N TRP A 203 -3.47 9.81 25.19
CA TRP A 203 -2.52 8.70 25.25
C TRP A 203 -2.05 8.20 23.87
N LEU A 204 -2.58 8.75 22.75
CA LEU A 204 -2.28 8.30 21.39
C LEU A 204 -1.15 9.15 20.79
N TYR A 205 -0.10 8.50 20.35
CA TYR A 205 1.08 9.13 19.78
C TYR A 205 1.50 8.51 18.45
N ARG A 206 1.78 9.36 17.46
CA ARG A 206 2.35 8.99 16.16
C ARG A 206 3.83 9.35 16.16
N PHE A 207 4.70 8.35 16.08
CA PHE A 207 6.13 8.57 16.19
C PHE A 207 6.73 9.08 14.88
N VAL A 208 7.45 10.18 14.97
CA VAL A 208 8.26 10.93 14.02
C VAL A 208 7.46 11.74 13.01
N SER A 209 6.65 11.15 12.11
CA SER A 209 6.02 11.95 11.04
C SER A 209 4.68 11.40 10.57
N THR A 210 3.85 12.29 10.04
CA THR A 210 2.61 11.97 9.34
C THR A 210 2.46 12.85 8.10
N ALA A 211 1.91 12.27 7.03
CA ALA A 211 1.48 13.02 5.87
C ALA A 211 0.12 13.70 6.07
N ASP A 212 -0.57 13.40 7.14
CA ASP A 212 -1.92 13.85 7.42
C ASP A 212 -1.95 14.98 8.43
N GLU A 213 -2.36 16.16 7.98
CA GLU A 213 -2.44 17.36 8.83
C GLU A 213 -3.41 17.20 10.01
N SER A 214 -4.40 16.29 9.91
CA SER A 214 -5.36 16.02 10.99
C SER A 214 -4.77 15.23 12.16
N LEU A 215 -3.57 14.68 12.01
CA LEU A 215 -2.86 13.90 13.02
C LEU A 215 -1.67 14.65 13.64
N GLU A 216 -1.44 15.91 13.26
CA GLU A 216 -0.28 16.68 13.77
C GLU A 216 -0.27 16.87 15.28
N ASP A 217 -1.44 16.90 15.89
CA ASP A 217 -1.63 17.06 17.33
C ASP A 217 -1.11 15.87 18.14
N ILE A 218 -0.98 14.69 17.53
CA ILE A 218 -0.47 13.47 18.16
C ILE A 218 0.94 13.09 17.72
N VAL A 219 1.58 13.88 16.84
CA VAL A 219 2.95 13.59 16.40
C VAL A 219 3.94 13.90 17.50
N VAL A 220 4.79 12.93 17.79
CA VAL A 220 5.88 13.02 18.77
C VAL A 220 7.21 12.70 18.11
N ASP A 221 8.27 13.24 18.66
CA ASP A 221 9.65 13.03 18.22
C ASP A 221 10.49 12.32 19.30
N ARG A 222 11.78 12.23 19.07
CA ARG A 222 12.73 11.57 19.97
C ARG A 222 12.92 12.30 21.31
N GLU A 223 12.61 13.59 21.39
CA GLU A 223 12.72 14.41 22.60
C GLU A 223 11.48 14.26 23.50
N SER A 224 10.45 13.60 22.99
CA SER A 224 9.22 13.36 23.74
C SER A 224 9.38 12.17 24.67
N MET A 225 8.97 12.28 25.94
CA MET A 225 9.12 11.23 26.97
C MET A 225 7.79 10.47 27.20
N VAL A 226 6.98 10.33 26.16
CA VAL A 226 5.62 9.77 26.23
C VAL A 226 5.55 8.34 26.76
N TYR A 227 6.65 7.58 26.66
CA TYR A 227 6.74 6.23 27.22
C TYR A 227 6.81 6.19 28.75
N GLU A 228 7.02 7.32 29.39
CA GLU A 228 6.99 7.50 30.86
C GLU A 228 5.57 7.74 31.37
N ASP A 229 4.63 8.11 30.49
CA ASP A 229 3.22 8.25 30.83
C ASP A 229 2.62 6.92 31.34
N GLU A 230 1.66 7.02 32.24
CA GLU A 230 0.94 5.84 32.75
C GLU A 230 0.23 5.09 31.64
N GLN A 231 -0.33 5.83 30.67
CA GLN A 231 -0.95 5.28 29.48
C GLN A 231 -0.32 5.88 28.24
N CYS A 232 0.17 5.03 27.31
CA CYS A 232 0.60 5.48 26.00
C CYS A 232 0.37 4.42 24.93
N CYS A 233 -0.05 4.86 23.75
CA CYS A 233 -0.08 4.06 22.53
C CYS A 233 0.80 4.74 21.47
N VAL A 234 1.94 4.15 21.19
CA VAL A 234 2.90 4.67 20.20
C VAL A 234 2.74 3.91 18.89
N ILE A 235 2.48 4.64 17.80
CA ILE A 235 2.35 4.07 16.45
C ILE A 235 3.58 4.44 15.63
N SER A 236 4.29 3.43 15.12
CA SER A 236 5.51 3.59 14.30
C SER A 236 5.55 2.59 13.15
N THR A 237 6.46 2.79 12.20
CA THR A 237 6.73 1.78 11.18
C THR A 237 7.64 0.67 11.72
N MET A 238 7.45 -0.56 11.21
CA MET A 238 8.26 -1.72 11.59
C MET A 238 9.75 -1.50 11.27
N ALA A 239 10.06 -0.88 10.14
CA ALA A 239 11.43 -0.60 9.71
C ALA A 239 12.21 0.30 10.71
N ARG A 240 11.51 1.07 11.54
CA ARG A 240 12.11 1.96 12.56
C ARG A 240 12.39 1.25 13.88
N LEU A 241 11.75 0.15 14.15
CA LEU A 241 11.90 -0.60 15.40
C LEU A 241 13.37 -0.87 15.81
N PRO A 242 14.29 -1.22 14.90
CA PRO A 242 15.68 -1.54 15.27
C PRO A 242 16.51 -0.37 15.81
N PHE A 243 16.08 0.88 15.58
CA PHE A 243 16.96 2.03 15.83
C PHE A 243 16.27 3.26 16.42
N ASP A 244 14.96 3.34 16.37
CA ASP A 244 14.25 4.49 16.93
C ASP A 244 13.89 4.30 18.40
N GLY A 245 13.71 5.43 19.08
CA GLY A 245 13.42 5.48 20.50
C GLY A 245 13.32 6.92 20.98
N PHE A 246 13.26 7.10 22.27
CA PHE A 246 13.08 8.38 22.94
C PHE A 246 14.30 8.73 23.79
N ASN A 247 14.62 10.02 23.89
CA ASN A 247 15.57 10.51 24.87
C ASN A 247 14.89 10.55 26.26
N GLY A 248 15.57 10.09 27.28
CA GLY A 248 15.12 10.09 28.65
C GLY A 248 16.23 10.49 29.63
N GLU A 249 15.91 10.59 30.93
CA GLU A 249 16.90 10.99 31.98
C GLU A 249 18.13 10.04 32.03
N GLY A 250 17.95 8.76 31.62
CA GLY A 250 19.03 7.75 31.57
C GLY A 250 19.77 7.67 30.24
N GLY A 251 19.41 8.47 29.24
CA GLY A 251 19.93 8.41 27.87
C GLY A 251 18.89 8.04 26.84
N TYR A 252 19.33 7.50 25.69
CA TYR A 252 18.46 7.12 24.59
C TYR A 252 17.85 5.72 24.82
N ASN A 253 16.54 5.65 24.93
CA ASN A 253 15.78 4.41 25.10
C ASN A 253 15.16 3.99 23.75
N LYS A 254 15.64 2.90 23.17
CA LYS A 254 15.09 2.38 21.92
C LYS A 254 13.69 1.81 22.17
N LEU A 255 12.85 1.80 21.12
CA LEU A 255 11.55 1.12 21.17
C LEU A 255 11.68 -0.35 21.58
N LEU A 256 12.81 -0.99 21.23
CA LEU A 256 13.15 -2.37 21.62
C LEU A 256 13.42 -2.54 23.12
N ASP A 257 13.90 -1.49 23.80
CA ASP A 257 14.33 -1.55 25.20
C ASP A 257 13.21 -1.15 26.17
N ILE A 258 12.12 -0.58 25.65
CA ILE A 258 10.95 -0.15 26.45
C ILE A 258 10.08 -1.37 26.76
N VAL A 259 9.60 -1.42 28.00
CA VAL A 259 8.63 -2.45 28.42
C VAL A 259 7.23 -2.07 27.95
N TRP A 260 6.69 -2.85 27.05
CA TRP A 260 5.34 -2.72 26.51
C TRP A 260 4.43 -3.79 27.09
N ASP A 261 3.15 -3.44 27.35
CA ASP A 261 2.14 -4.40 27.81
C ASP A 261 1.53 -5.18 26.63
N MET A 262 1.58 -4.61 25.42
CA MET A 262 1.15 -5.27 24.19
C MET A 262 1.86 -4.69 22.96
N ILE A 263 2.17 -5.58 22.01
CA ILE A 263 2.61 -5.20 20.66
C ILE A 263 1.50 -5.52 19.67
N LEU A 264 1.17 -4.58 18.79
CA LEU A 264 0.26 -4.82 17.68
C LEU A 264 1.00 -4.63 16.35
N CYS A 265 0.83 -5.58 15.43
CA CYS A 265 1.34 -5.48 14.07
C CYS A 265 0.15 -5.42 13.11
N ASP A 266 -0.03 -4.29 12.40
CA ASP A 266 -1.07 -4.16 11.36
C ASP A 266 -0.48 -4.36 9.96
N GLU A 267 -1.32 -4.78 9.00
CA GLU A 267 -0.93 -5.12 7.62
C GLU A 267 0.30 -6.06 7.54
N ALA A 268 0.35 -7.05 8.43
CA ALA A 268 1.52 -7.90 8.66
C ALA A 268 1.92 -8.74 7.44
N SER A 269 1.05 -8.93 6.45
CA SER A 269 1.40 -9.59 5.18
C SER A 269 2.49 -8.88 4.40
N MET A 270 2.66 -7.57 4.60
CA MET A 270 3.68 -6.73 3.95
C MET A 270 4.96 -6.59 4.75
N ILE A 271 4.96 -7.00 6.01
CA ILE A 271 6.16 -6.86 6.85
C ILE A 271 7.15 -7.96 6.47
N PRO A 272 8.40 -7.60 6.12
CA PRO A 272 9.44 -8.58 5.86
C PRO A 272 9.64 -9.54 7.03
N LEU A 273 9.85 -10.83 6.73
CA LEU A 273 9.99 -11.85 7.77
C LEU A 273 11.10 -11.52 8.78
N ALA A 274 12.21 -10.97 8.33
CA ALA A 274 13.32 -10.59 9.20
C ALA A 274 12.93 -9.51 10.22
N GLU A 275 12.18 -8.49 9.80
CA GLU A 275 11.70 -7.43 10.70
C GLU A 275 10.67 -7.96 11.70
N MET A 276 9.73 -8.79 11.24
CA MET A 276 8.75 -9.43 12.11
C MET A 276 9.43 -10.37 13.13
N ALA A 277 10.44 -11.12 12.70
CA ALA A 277 11.20 -11.98 13.57
C ALA A 277 11.92 -11.18 14.68
N LEU A 278 12.52 -10.02 14.36
CA LEU A 278 13.12 -9.16 15.39
C LEU A 278 12.09 -8.79 16.46
N ALA A 279 10.89 -8.35 16.06
CA ALA A 279 9.84 -7.98 17.01
C ALA A 279 9.44 -9.18 17.89
N ILE A 280 9.22 -10.35 17.29
CA ILE A 280 8.81 -11.56 18.01
C ILE A 280 9.90 -12.01 19.00
N TYR A 281 11.15 -12.05 18.59
CA TYR A 281 12.26 -12.47 19.45
C TYR A 281 12.54 -11.48 20.57
N ASN A 282 12.45 -10.17 20.30
CA ASN A 282 12.70 -9.15 21.31
C ASN A 282 11.58 -9.11 22.37
N PHE A 283 10.33 -9.31 21.94
CA PHE A 283 9.15 -9.21 22.80
C PHE A 283 8.54 -10.57 23.16
N VAL A 284 9.38 -11.61 23.31
CA VAL A 284 8.94 -13.00 23.56
C VAL A 284 8.00 -13.15 24.76
N ASN A 285 8.14 -12.30 25.78
CA ASN A 285 7.32 -12.32 26.99
C ASN A 285 6.13 -11.33 26.95
N THR A 286 5.96 -10.62 25.84
CA THR A 286 4.90 -9.63 25.66
C THR A 286 3.84 -10.17 24.70
N PRO A 287 2.54 -10.04 24.98
CA PRO A 287 1.50 -10.40 24.02
C PRO A 287 1.65 -9.66 22.71
N ILE A 288 1.68 -10.39 21.60
CA ILE A 288 1.80 -9.84 20.24
C ILE A 288 0.54 -10.18 19.45
N LEU A 289 -0.16 -9.16 18.97
CA LEU A 289 -1.34 -9.29 18.13
C LEU A 289 -0.96 -8.94 16.67
N ILE A 290 -1.04 -9.92 15.79
CA ILE A 290 -0.66 -9.81 14.38
C ILE A 290 -1.92 -9.76 13.53
N ALA A 291 -2.18 -8.63 12.90
CA ALA A 291 -3.34 -8.43 12.04
C ALA A 291 -2.93 -8.28 10.57
N GLY A 292 -3.69 -8.89 9.67
CA GLY A 292 -3.43 -8.77 8.23
C GLY A 292 -4.24 -9.78 7.43
N ASP A 293 -3.82 -9.92 6.18
CA ASP A 293 -4.42 -10.84 5.22
C ASP A 293 -3.32 -11.49 4.37
N PRO A 294 -3.04 -12.79 4.56
CA PRO A 294 -1.99 -13.49 3.82
C PRO A 294 -2.23 -13.53 2.30
N LEU A 295 -3.47 -13.28 1.85
CA LEU A 295 -3.87 -13.27 0.44
C LEU A 295 -3.85 -11.86 -0.19
N GLN A 296 -3.26 -10.89 0.52
CA GLN A 296 -2.92 -9.57 -0.02
C GLN A 296 -1.44 -9.50 -0.42
N ILE A 297 -0.94 -8.29 -0.70
CA ILE A 297 0.42 -8.08 -1.20
C ILE A 297 1.45 -8.55 -0.18
N LYS A 298 2.45 -9.26 -0.67
CA LYS A 298 3.61 -9.71 0.10
C LYS A 298 4.71 -8.65 0.11
N PRO A 299 5.69 -8.73 1.04
CA PRO A 299 6.80 -7.80 1.08
C PRO A 299 7.64 -7.88 -0.20
N ILE A 300 8.27 -6.77 -0.56
CA ILE A 300 9.25 -6.73 -1.66
C ILE A 300 10.62 -7.04 -1.04
N LEU A 301 11.19 -8.17 -1.43
CA LEU A 301 12.49 -8.63 -0.98
C LEU A 301 13.48 -8.71 -2.16
N HIS A 302 14.78 -8.58 -1.89
CA HIS A 302 15.84 -8.70 -2.89
C HIS A 302 16.15 -10.17 -3.20
N GLU A 303 16.09 -11.04 -2.20
CA GLU A 303 16.37 -12.46 -2.36
C GLU A 303 15.18 -13.23 -2.92
N GLU A 304 15.35 -13.80 -4.10
CA GLU A 304 14.31 -14.54 -4.83
C GLU A 304 13.78 -15.76 -4.05
N GLU A 305 14.64 -16.43 -3.27
CA GLU A 305 14.25 -17.61 -2.50
C GLU A 305 13.28 -17.29 -1.36
N TRP A 306 13.33 -16.07 -0.83
CA TRP A 306 12.56 -15.62 0.33
C TRP A 306 11.45 -14.62 0.00
N LYS A 307 11.32 -14.24 -1.28
CA LYS A 307 10.36 -13.20 -1.71
C LYS A 307 8.90 -13.47 -1.35
N ASP A 308 8.57 -14.75 -1.16
CA ASP A 308 7.22 -15.18 -0.83
C ASP A 308 7.02 -15.46 0.67
N GLU A 309 8.07 -15.32 1.47
CA GLU A 309 8.04 -15.63 2.90
C GLU A 309 7.64 -14.43 3.75
N ASN A 310 6.70 -14.65 4.65
CA ASN A 310 6.29 -13.73 5.70
C ASN A 310 5.84 -14.50 6.94
N ILE A 311 5.35 -13.84 7.95
CA ILE A 311 4.92 -14.48 9.18
C ILE A 311 3.83 -15.54 8.93
N TYR A 312 2.92 -15.34 7.99
CA TYR A 312 1.83 -16.27 7.70
C TYR A 312 2.33 -17.56 7.05
N THR A 313 3.33 -17.49 6.16
CA THR A 313 3.96 -18.70 5.59
C THR A 313 4.70 -19.48 6.66
N MET A 314 5.38 -18.81 7.58
CA MET A 314 6.13 -19.43 8.67
C MET A 314 5.23 -20.20 9.65
N VAL A 315 4.02 -19.71 9.90
CA VAL A 315 3.06 -20.35 10.81
C VAL A 315 1.99 -21.17 10.07
N ASN A 316 2.16 -21.40 8.76
CA ASN A 316 1.23 -22.14 7.88
C ASN A 316 -0.20 -21.57 7.84
N LEU A 317 -0.37 -20.27 8.00
CA LEU A 317 -1.65 -19.56 7.91
C LEU A 317 -1.93 -18.95 6.53
N ASP A 318 -1.02 -19.10 5.55
CA ASP A 318 -1.17 -18.64 4.17
C ASP A 318 -2.05 -19.55 3.31
N ARG A 319 -2.34 -20.78 3.76
CA ARG A 319 -3.07 -21.82 3.03
C ARG A 319 -4.51 -21.93 3.49
N VAL A 320 -5.32 -20.94 3.15
CA VAL A 320 -6.77 -20.96 3.47
C VAL A 320 -7.51 -22.08 2.71
N GLU A 321 -6.96 -22.54 1.58
CA GLU A 321 -7.58 -23.53 0.68
C GLU A 321 -7.41 -24.99 1.14
N ASN A 322 -6.38 -25.30 1.93
CA ASN A 322 -6.19 -26.64 2.47
C ASN A 322 -6.29 -26.60 3.99
N PRO A 323 -7.15 -27.43 4.60
CA PRO A 323 -7.10 -27.61 6.04
C PRO A 323 -5.70 -28.08 6.39
N VAL A 324 -5.03 -27.31 7.21
CA VAL A 324 -3.71 -27.66 7.74
C VAL A 324 -3.83 -29.05 8.35
N THR A 325 -2.97 -29.96 7.92
CA THR A 325 -2.94 -31.33 8.44
C THR A 325 -2.45 -31.39 9.89
N GLU A 326 -1.88 -30.29 10.39
CA GLU A 326 -1.49 -30.10 11.78
C GLU A 326 -2.43 -29.11 12.47
N PRO A 327 -2.75 -29.31 13.75
CA PRO A 327 -3.59 -28.38 14.49
C PRO A 327 -2.93 -27.00 14.53
N ILE A 328 -3.71 -25.97 14.20
CA ILE A 328 -3.30 -24.57 14.34
C ILE A 328 -3.05 -24.32 15.83
N GLN A 329 -1.82 -23.97 16.20
CA GLN A 329 -1.41 -23.76 17.59
C GLN A 329 -1.78 -22.37 18.11
N PHE A 330 -2.05 -21.40 17.23
CA PHE A 330 -2.27 -20.01 17.59
C PHE A 330 -3.76 -19.65 17.68
N ALA A 331 -4.09 -18.70 18.56
CA ALA A 331 -5.43 -18.12 18.62
C ALA A 331 -5.66 -17.22 17.39
N ILE A 332 -6.72 -17.52 16.61
CA ILE A 332 -7.06 -16.80 15.39
C ILE A 332 -8.48 -16.22 15.49
N GLU A 333 -8.58 -14.91 15.35
CA GLU A 333 -9.86 -14.20 15.17
C GLU A 333 -10.10 -14.00 13.68
N ASN A 334 -11.13 -14.64 13.13
CA ASN A 334 -11.47 -14.54 11.71
C ASN A 334 -12.58 -13.51 11.48
N LEU A 335 -12.27 -12.47 10.69
CA LEU A 335 -13.24 -11.49 10.24
C LEU A 335 -13.82 -11.91 8.89
N SER A 336 -15.13 -12.09 8.80
CA SER A 336 -15.80 -12.61 7.60
C SER A 336 -16.83 -11.67 6.97
N MET A 337 -17.18 -10.57 7.61
CA MET A 337 -18.14 -9.59 7.08
C MET A 337 -17.40 -8.46 6.37
N GLN A 338 -17.53 -8.35 5.05
CA GLN A 338 -17.00 -7.20 4.30
C GLN A 338 -18.04 -6.09 4.20
N TYR A 339 -17.59 -4.84 4.34
CA TYR A 339 -18.43 -3.64 4.42
C TYR A 339 -18.30 -2.70 3.22
N ARG A 340 -17.33 -2.91 2.35
CA ARG A 340 -16.94 -1.99 1.25
C ARG A 340 -17.77 -2.16 0.00
N SER A 341 -17.70 -3.34 -0.57
CA SER A 341 -18.14 -3.61 -1.94
C SER A 341 -19.59 -4.03 -1.98
N LEU A 342 -20.27 -3.72 -3.09
CA LEU A 342 -21.56 -4.33 -3.40
C LEU A 342 -21.44 -5.86 -3.38
N PRO A 343 -22.51 -6.59 -3.04
CA PRO A 343 -22.49 -8.05 -2.88
C PRO A 343 -21.90 -8.80 -4.08
N ALA A 344 -22.20 -8.38 -5.30
CA ALA A 344 -21.67 -9.04 -6.50
C ALA A 344 -20.13 -8.95 -6.62
N ILE A 345 -19.55 -7.79 -6.31
CA ILE A 345 -18.11 -7.60 -6.31
C ILE A 345 -17.49 -8.36 -5.12
N GLY A 346 -18.13 -8.25 -3.95
CA GLY A 346 -17.74 -8.98 -2.76
C GLY A 346 -17.70 -10.49 -2.98
N GLU A 347 -18.72 -11.05 -3.62
CA GLU A 347 -18.80 -12.47 -3.94
C GLU A 347 -17.72 -12.90 -4.95
N LEU A 348 -17.40 -12.03 -5.93
CA LEU A 348 -16.33 -12.32 -6.89
C LEU A 348 -14.99 -12.57 -6.19
N PHE A 349 -14.52 -11.64 -5.35
CA PHE A 349 -13.24 -11.84 -4.69
C PHE A 349 -13.33 -12.85 -3.53
N SER A 350 -14.51 -13.03 -2.92
CA SER A 350 -14.77 -14.08 -1.94
C SER A 350 -14.54 -15.47 -2.54
N GLN A 351 -15.16 -15.77 -3.68
CA GLN A 351 -14.95 -17.04 -4.37
C GLN A 351 -13.56 -17.16 -5.00
N TYR A 352 -12.99 -16.05 -5.45
CA TYR A 352 -11.66 -16.06 -6.05
C TYR A 352 -10.55 -16.41 -5.06
N ALA A 353 -10.57 -15.82 -3.87
CA ALA A 353 -9.47 -15.86 -2.92
C ALA A 353 -9.81 -16.50 -1.56
N TYR A 354 -11.08 -16.46 -1.12
CA TYR A 354 -11.50 -16.80 0.25
C TYR A 354 -12.53 -17.94 0.31
N ASP A 355 -12.57 -18.82 -0.69
CA ASP A 355 -13.45 -20.01 -0.77
C ASP A 355 -14.96 -19.71 -0.58
N GLY A 356 -15.41 -18.50 -0.94
CA GLY A 356 -16.79 -18.09 -0.76
C GLY A 356 -17.21 -17.89 0.70
N LYS A 357 -16.26 -17.71 1.62
CA LYS A 357 -16.54 -17.62 3.08
C LYS A 357 -16.92 -16.22 3.55
N LEU A 358 -16.78 -15.19 2.70
CA LEU A 358 -17.13 -13.83 3.08
C LEU A 358 -18.62 -13.57 3.01
N ARG A 359 -19.12 -12.82 3.96
CA ARG A 359 -20.47 -12.27 3.99
C ARG A 359 -20.42 -10.80 3.60
N HIS A 360 -21.52 -10.26 3.07
CA HIS A 360 -21.59 -8.90 2.53
C HIS A 360 -22.59 -8.08 3.34
N TYR A 361 -22.13 -6.92 3.84
CA TYR A 361 -22.97 -6.03 4.65
C TYR A 361 -23.87 -5.15 3.77
N ARG A 362 -23.34 -4.64 2.66
CA ARG A 362 -24.10 -3.75 1.76
C ARG A 362 -25.21 -4.49 1.04
N SER A 363 -26.27 -3.75 0.70
CA SER A 363 -27.38 -4.27 -0.10
C SER A 363 -27.10 -4.09 -1.60
N ALA A 364 -27.54 -5.04 -2.41
CA ALA A 364 -27.51 -4.93 -3.87
C ALA A 364 -28.36 -3.76 -4.41
N MET A 365 -29.32 -3.28 -3.63
CA MET A 365 -30.20 -2.15 -4.00
C MET A 365 -29.53 -0.77 -3.80
N GLU A 366 -28.35 -0.69 -3.18
CA GLU A 366 -27.66 0.58 -2.93
C GLU A 366 -27.08 1.21 -4.20
N ASN A 367 -26.99 0.46 -5.30
CA ASN A 367 -26.43 0.98 -6.54
C ASN A 367 -27.52 1.41 -7.52
N HIS A 368 -27.77 2.71 -7.60
CA HIS A 368 -28.74 3.32 -8.53
C HIS A 368 -28.06 4.17 -9.62
N MET A 369 -26.74 4.18 -9.67
CA MET A 369 -25.99 5.05 -10.58
C MET A 369 -26.09 4.56 -12.03
N LYS A 370 -26.47 5.45 -12.93
CA LYS A 370 -26.55 5.20 -14.37
C LYS A 370 -25.57 6.07 -15.12
N PHE A 371 -24.82 5.48 -16.02
CA PHE A 371 -23.86 6.17 -16.88
C PHE A 371 -24.41 6.29 -18.31
N GLY A 372 -25.26 7.29 -18.52
CA GLY A 372 -25.82 7.58 -19.84
C GLY A 372 -26.53 6.40 -20.48
N LYS A 373 -26.07 6.00 -21.67
CA LYS A 373 -26.61 4.85 -22.42
C LYS A 373 -25.96 3.51 -22.02
N LEU A 374 -24.84 3.52 -21.32
CA LEU A 374 -24.19 2.31 -20.85
C LEU A 374 -24.95 1.76 -19.66
N ASN A 375 -25.47 0.54 -19.81
CA ASN A 375 -26.10 -0.18 -18.73
C ASN A 375 -25.04 -0.95 -17.93
N LEU A 376 -24.15 -0.21 -17.23
CA LEU A 376 -23.11 -0.80 -16.42
C LEU A 376 -23.74 -1.58 -15.25
N LYS A 377 -23.19 -2.74 -15.00
CA LYS A 377 -23.50 -3.58 -13.85
C LYS A 377 -22.38 -3.46 -12.81
N PRO A 378 -22.55 -3.97 -11.60
CA PRO A 378 -21.49 -3.96 -10.61
C PRO A 378 -20.17 -4.50 -11.15
N ILE A 379 -20.21 -5.54 -11.99
CA ILE A 379 -19.03 -6.12 -12.65
C ILE A 379 -19.18 -5.99 -14.15
N ASN A 380 -18.19 -5.39 -14.81
CA ASN A 380 -18.15 -5.18 -16.25
C ASN A 380 -16.86 -5.80 -16.80
N PHE A 381 -17.00 -6.80 -17.65
CA PHE A 381 -15.89 -7.48 -18.30
C PHE A 381 -15.80 -7.03 -19.75
N ILE A 382 -14.70 -6.40 -20.13
CA ILE A 382 -14.54 -5.78 -21.44
C ILE A 382 -13.34 -6.40 -22.14
N PRO A 383 -13.51 -7.53 -22.86
CA PRO A 383 -12.51 -8.03 -23.77
C PRO A 383 -12.50 -7.15 -25.03
N PHE A 384 -11.31 -6.78 -25.50
CA PHE A 384 -11.17 -6.01 -26.73
C PHE A 384 -10.03 -6.55 -27.59
N LYS A 385 -10.18 -6.45 -28.93
CA LYS A 385 -9.20 -6.88 -29.90
C LYS A 385 -8.46 -5.69 -30.51
N VAL A 386 -7.19 -5.88 -30.78
CA VAL A 386 -6.38 -4.95 -31.57
C VAL A 386 -6.12 -5.60 -32.92
N GLU A 387 -7.06 -5.44 -33.86
CA GLU A 387 -6.99 -6.11 -35.17
C GLU A 387 -6.08 -5.41 -36.17
N ARG A 388 -5.88 -4.09 -35.99
CA ARG A 388 -5.07 -3.28 -36.92
C ARG A 388 -4.03 -2.47 -36.18
N TYR A 389 -2.88 -2.23 -36.85
CA TYR A 389 -1.80 -1.39 -36.33
C TYR A 389 -1.17 -1.90 -35.01
N ASP A 390 -1.12 -3.22 -34.80
CA ASP A 390 -0.50 -3.81 -33.61
C ASP A 390 0.97 -3.36 -33.45
N SER A 391 1.70 -3.15 -34.56
CA SER A 391 3.04 -2.59 -34.52
C SER A 391 3.15 -1.20 -33.89
N VAL A 392 2.04 -0.44 -33.86
CA VAL A 392 1.98 0.92 -33.26
C VAL A 392 1.29 0.87 -31.90
N PHE A 393 0.13 0.26 -31.82
CA PHE A 393 -0.76 0.31 -30.65
C PHE A 393 -0.68 -0.94 -29.76
N GLY A 394 0.02 -1.97 -30.20
CA GLY A 394 0.19 -3.21 -29.43
C GLY A 394 1.14 -3.05 -28.24
N ILE A 395 1.54 -4.18 -27.70
CA ILE A 395 2.42 -4.25 -26.54
C ILE A 395 3.83 -3.78 -26.90
N LYS A 396 4.36 -2.85 -26.11
CA LYS A 396 5.74 -2.36 -26.19
C LYS A 396 6.51 -2.79 -24.96
N LYS A 397 7.70 -3.30 -25.17
CA LYS A 397 8.67 -3.55 -24.10
C LYS A 397 9.48 -2.27 -23.90
N LEU A 398 9.49 -1.77 -22.68
CA LEU A 398 10.38 -0.71 -22.20
C LEU A 398 11.45 -1.33 -21.30
N ASP A 399 12.47 -0.56 -20.92
CA ASP A 399 13.50 -1.05 -20.00
C ASP A 399 12.86 -1.55 -18.70
N GLY A 400 12.91 -2.87 -18.51
CA GLY A 400 12.37 -3.56 -17.34
C GLY A 400 10.85 -3.71 -17.25
N SER A 401 10.04 -3.23 -18.24
CA SER A 401 8.58 -3.23 -18.10
C SER A 401 7.83 -3.26 -19.44
N ASN A 402 6.50 -3.24 -19.38
CA ASN A 402 5.61 -3.32 -20.54
C ASN A 402 4.57 -2.19 -20.56
N VAL A 403 4.17 -1.78 -21.76
CA VAL A 403 3.06 -0.89 -22.00
C VAL A 403 2.24 -1.38 -23.20
N HIS A 404 0.92 -1.29 -23.11
CA HIS A 404 0.02 -1.59 -24.21
C HIS A 404 -0.77 -0.33 -24.59
N ILE A 405 -0.36 0.33 -25.66
CA ILE A 405 -0.84 1.66 -26.04
C ILE A 405 -2.34 1.68 -26.26
N TYR A 406 -2.90 0.65 -26.91
CA TYR A 406 -4.33 0.59 -27.15
C TYR A 406 -5.13 0.50 -25.83
N SER A 407 -4.69 -0.32 -24.86
CA SER A 407 -5.33 -0.37 -23.54
C SER A 407 -5.35 1.00 -22.85
N VAL A 408 -4.25 1.75 -22.98
CA VAL A 408 -4.17 3.12 -22.44
C VAL A 408 -5.24 4.02 -23.05
N LEU A 409 -5.29 4.08 -24.39
CA LEU A 409 -6.24 4.94 -25.12
C LEU A 409 -7.69 4.52 -24.87
N PHE A 410 -7.96 3.22 -24.89
CA PHE A 410 -9.30 2.68 -24.66
C PHE A 410 -9.78 2.96 -23.23
N THR A 411 -8.91 2.75 -22.23
CA THR A 411 -9.20 3.12 -20.83
C THR A 411 -9.52 4.60 -20.70
N LEU A 412 -8.74 5.46 -21.37
CA LEU A 412 -8.93 6.90 -21.32
C LEU A 412 -10.29 7.34 -21.91
N GLU A 413 -10.72 6.73 -23.02
CA GLU A 413 -12.01 7.06 -23.63
C GLU A 413 -13.19 6.62 -22.76
N ILE A 414 -13.14 5.42 -22.18
CA ILE A 414 -14.18 4.98 -21.24
C ILE A 414 -14.18 5.88 -20.00
N PHE A 415 -13.01 6.18 -19.45
CA PHE A 415 -12.87 7.09 -18.32
C PHE A 415 -13.52 8.44 -18.58
N LYS A 416 -13.20 9.09 -19.70
CA LYS A 416 -13.79 10.36 -20.11
C LYS A 416 -15.33 10.29 -20.22
N TYR A 417 -15.83 9.20 -20.74
CA TYR A 417 -17.28 8.95 -20.83
C TYR A 417 -17.90 8.88 -19.43
N ILE A 418 -17.34 8.06 -18.52
CA ILE A 418 -17.83 7.92 -17.14
C ILE A 418 -17.83 9.26 -16.40
N VAL A 419 -16.72 10.00 -16.44
CA VAL A 419 -16.59 11.31 -15.79
C VAL A 419 -17.64 12.29 -16.33
N ARG A 420 -17.81 12.34 -17.63
CA ARG A 420 -18.81 13.25 -18.27
C ARG A 420 -20.24 12.90 -17.88
N GLU A 421 -20.58 11.61 -17.85
CA GLU A 421 -21.95 11.17 -17.49
C GLU A 421 -22.20 11.38 -15.99
N TYR A 422 -21.19 11.16 -15.14
CA TYR A 422 -21.27 11.44 -13.71
C TYR A 422 -21.54 12.92 -13.44
N ALA A 423 -20.74 13.81 -14.04
CA ALA A 423 -20.83 15.26 -13.86
C ALA A 423 -22.18 15.87 -14.24
N LYS A 424 -22.96 15.21 -15.11
CA LYS A 424 -24.30 15.70 -15.52
C LYS A 424 -25.35 15.60 -14.41
N ASN A 425 -25.21 14.66 -13.50
CA ASN A 425 -26.28 14.23 -12.61
C ASN A 425 -25.92 14.22 -11.14
N HIS A 426 -24.63 14.43 -10.77
CA HIS A 426 -24.15 14.24 -9.40
C HIS A 426 -23.18 15.36 -8.98
N GLU A 427 -23.39 15.88 -7.78
CA GLU A 427 -22.52 16.89 -7.14
C GLU A 427 -21.67 16.29 -6.02
N GLU A 428 -21.96 15.07 -5.60
CA GLU A 428 -21.24 14.37 -4.53
C GLU A 428 -19.81 14.01 -4.96
N GLU A 429 -18.96 13.78 -3.98
CA GLU A 429 -17.60 13.32 -4.22
C GLU A 429 -17.63 11.88 -4.76
N TYR A 430 -16.87 11.63 -5.81
CA TYR A 430 -16.78 10.32 -6.46
C TYR A 430 -15.34 9.94 -6.76
N SER A 431 -14.95 8.74 -6.37
CA SER A 431 -13.59 8.26 -6.56
C SER A 431 -13.49 7.26 -7.70
N ILE A 432 -12.55 7.49 -8.61
CA ILE A 432 -12.24 6.61 -9.74
C ILE A 432 -10.81 6.10 -9.59
N GLY A 433 -10.64 4.78 -9.54
CA GLY A 433 -9.36 4.11 -9.52
C GLY A 433 -9.03 3.48 -10.87
N ILE A 434 -7.78 3.54 -11.29
CA ILE A 434 -7.28 2.83 -12.47
C ILE A 434 -6.02 2.08 -12.07
N VAL A 435 -6.13 0.76 -11.95
CA VAL A 435 -5.02 -0.12 -11.59
C VAL A 435 -4.46 -0.81 -12.82
N CYS A 436 -3.14 -0.77 -12.96
CA CYS A 436 -2.39 -1.42 -14.02
C CYS A 436 -1.36 -2.39 -13.44
N PRO A 437 -1.01 -3.48 -14.14
CA PRO A 437 0.03 -4.39 -13.68
C PRO A 437 1.44 -3.80 -13.78
N TYR A 438 1.64 -2.81 -14.67
CA TYR A 438 2.96 -2.26 -14.98
C TYR A 438 2.99 -0.73 -14.79
N SER A 439 4.03 -0.24 -14.13
CA SER A 439 4.22 1.17 -13.80
C SER A 439 4.23 2.10 -15.03
N PRO A 440 4.91 1.81 -16.17
CA PRO A 440 4.85 2.68 -17.35
C PRO A 440 3.45 2.82 -17.93
N GLN A 441 2.62 1.78 -17.86
CA GLN A 441 1.23 1.84 -18.29
C GLN A 441 0.42 2.79 -17.41
N ALA A 442 0.55 2.66 -16.11
CA ALA A 442 -0.13 3.54 -15.15
C ALA A 442 0.29 5.00 -15.33
N GLN A 443 1.60 5.26 -15.49
CA GLN A 443 2.14 6.60 -15.71
C GLN A 443 1.62 7.25 -17.00
N LEU A 444 1.55 6.49 -18.09
CA LEU A 444 1.04 7.02 -19.35
C LEU A 444 -0.44 7.38 -19.22
N ILE A 445 -1.26 6.53 -18.59
CA ILE A 445 -2.67 6.84 -18.31
C ILE A 445 -2.78 8.09 -17.42
N GLU A 446 -2.04 8.16 -16.33
CA GLU A 446 -2.05 9.32 -15.41
C GLU A 446 -1.68 10.62 -16.14
N SER A 447 -0.63 10.59 -16.96
CA SER A 447 -0.19 11.75 -17.73
C SER A 447 -1.26 12.25 -18.72
N LEU A 448 -1.96 11.33 -19.37
CA LEU A 448 -3.04 11.68 -20.31
C LEU A 448 -4.29 12.19 -19.59
N ILE A 449 -4.62 11.62 -18.42
CA ILE A 449 -5.72 12.13 -17.59
C ILE A 449 -5.45 13.55 -17.11
N MET A 450 -4.22 13.86 -16.68
CA MET A 450 -3.83 15.21 -16.27
C MET A 450 -3.96 16.24 -17.38
N GLN A 451 -3.85 15.82 -18.65
CA GLN A 451 -4.04 16.67 -19.83
C GLN A 451 -5.51 16.74 -20.27
N THR A 452 -6.40 15.95 -19.66
CA THR A 452 -7.83 15.91 -20.00
C THR A 452 -8.52 17.16 -19.41
N PRO A 453 -9.11 18.03 -20.24
CA PRO A 453 -9.79 19.22 -19.75
C PRO A 453 -11.13 18.88 -19.08
N ASN A 454 -11.58 19.78 -18.21
CA ASN A 454 -12.92 19.76 -17.62
C ASN A 454 -13.25 18.52 -16.77
N ILE A 455 -12.28 17.98 -16.05
CA ILE A 455 -12.55 16.98 -15.01
C ILE A 455 -13.18 17.72 -13.82
N PRO A 456 -14.37 17.30 -13.33
CA PRO A 456 -15.03 17.94 -12.19
C PRO A 456 -14.19 17.86 -10.92
N VAL A 457 -14.24 18.89 -10.09
CA VAL A 457 -13.45 19.00 -8.85
C VAL A 457 -13.86 17.92 -7.83
N ASN A 458 -15.12 17.49 -7.85
CA ASN A 458 -15.65 16.44 -6.99
C ASN A 458 -15.29 15.01 -7.45
N VAL A 459 -14.58 14.82 -8.56
CA VAL A 459 -14.09 13.54 -9.01
C VAL A 459 -12.64 13.35 -8.59
N LYS A 460 -12.40 12.48 -7.62
CA LYS A 460 -11.06 12.10 -7.18
C LYS A 460 -10.53 10.95 -8.04
N ILE A 461 -9.32 11.08 -8.57
CA ILE A 461 -8.74 10.10 -9.48
C ILE A 461 -7.44 9.57 -8.90
N THR A 462 -7.32 8.24 -8.89
CA THR A 462 -6.09 7.55 -8.51
C THR A 462 -5.70 6.59 -9.64
N VAL A 463 -4.48 6.74 -10.17
CA VAL A 463 -3.93 5.84 -11.19
C VAL A 463 -2.62 5.28 -10.68
N GLY A 464 -2.40 3.96 -10.78
CA GLY A 464 -1.14 3.36 -10.32
C GLY A 464 -1.10 1.85 -10.52
N THR A 465 -0.03 1.25 -10.00
CA THR A 465 0.02 -0.21 -9.86
C THR A 465 -0.75 -0.64 -8.61
N VAL A 466 -0.85 -1.95 -8.42
CA VAL A 466 -1.61 -2.54 -7.31
C VAL A 466 -1.07 -2.07 -5.95
N HIS A 467 0.24 -1.88 -5.82
CA HIS A 467 0.86 -1.38 -4.58
C HIS A 467 0.35 0.01 -4.18
N ARG A 468 0.09 0.89 -5.15
CA ARG A 468 -0.46 2.23 -4.88
C ARG A 468 -1.89 2.19 -4.32
N PHE A 469 -2.63 1.13 -4.56
CA PHE A 469 -4.01 0.96 -4.12
C PHE A 469 -4.14 0.23 -2.78
N GLN A 470 -3.04 -0.11 -2.14
CA GLN A 470 -3.09 -0.74 -0.83
C GLN A 470 -3.63 0.24 0.22
N GLY A 471 -4.55 -0.23 1.07
CA GLY A 471 -5.35 0.63 1.96
C GLY A 471 -6.44 1.44 1.25
N GLY A 472 -6.27 1.79 -0.04
CA GLY A 472 -7.21 2.61 -0.79
C GLY A 472 -8.48 1.90 -1.27
N GLN A 473 -9.47 2.69 -1.68
CA GLN A 473 -10.73 2.22 -2.25
C GLN A 473 -11.30 3.26 -3.23
N CYS A 474 -12.09 2.81 -4.21
CA CYS A 474 -12.71 3.69 -5.19
C CYS A 474 -14.13 3.24 -5.49
N ASN A 475 -15.03 4.20 -5.71
CA ASN A 475 -16.41 3.90 -6.13
C ASN A 475 -16.41 3.17 -7.48
N PHE A 476 -15.60 3.64 -8.41
CA PHE A 476 -15.41 3.00 -9.71
C PHE A 476 -13.95 2.55 -9.88
N MET A 477 -13.75 1.27 -10.17
CA MET A 477 -12.42 0.70 -10.33
C MET A 477 -12.23 0.13 -11.73
N PHE A 478 -11.24 0.66 -12.46
CA PHE A 478 -10.73 0.06 -13.69
C PHE A 478 -9.56 -0.85 -13.35
N VAL A 479 -9.63 -2.10 -13.78
CA VAL A 479 -8.55 -3.08 -13.71
C VAL A 479 -8.07 -3.34 -15.14
N VAL A 480 -6.96 -2.74 -15.52
CA VAL A 480 -6.44 -2.76 -16.89
C VAL A 480 -5.38 -3.84 -17.02
N LEU A 481 -5.76 -5.02 -17.47
CA LEU A 481 -4.92 -6.21 -17.52
C LEU A 481 -4.26 -6.35 -18.90
N ASN A 482 -3.12 -5.72 -19.11
CA ASN A 482 -2.36 -5.93 -20.34
C ASN A 482 -1.32 -7.05 -20.15
N PRO A 483 -1.26 -8.02 -21.09
CA PRO A 483 -0.28 -9.10 -21.03
C PRO A 483 1.15 -8.58 -21.26
N PRO A 484 2.18 -9.32 -20.80
CA PRO A 484 3.56 -8.96 -21.07
C PRO A 484 3.93 -9.15 -22.55
N ALA A 485 4.90 -8.38 -23.04
CA ALA A 485 5.44 -8.57 -24.39
C ALA A 485 6.20 -9.90 -24.47
N GLY A 486 5.84 -10.73 -25.46
CA GLY A 486 6.53 -11.99 -25.74
C GLY A 486 6.22 -13.09 -24.73
N MET A 487 5.10 -13.76 -24.91
CA MET A 487 4.52 -14.77 -24.00
C MET A 487 5.25 -16.13 -23.98
N LYS A 488 6.54 -16.19 -24.23
CA LYS A 488 7.37 -17.40 -24.04
C LYS A 488 7.87 -17.57 -22.61
N VAL A 489 7.36 -16.78 -21.67
CA VAL A 489 7.70 -16.88 -20.25
C VAL A 489 6.88 -18.02 -19.64
N ALA A 490 7.48 -18.83 -18.78
CA ALA A 490 6.77 -19.87 -18.04
C ALA A 490 5.58 -19.27 -17.26
N ALA A 491 4.44 -19.95 -17.24
CA ALA A 491 3.19 -19.41 -16.71
C ALA A 491 3.28 -18.96 -15.24
N ASP A 492 4.10 -19.62 -14.44
CA ASP A 492 4.39 -19.31 -13.04
C ASP A 492 5.18 -18.01 -12.83
N ARG A 493 5.89 -17.55 -13.86
CA ARG A 493 6.66 -16.29 -13.86
C ARG A 493 5.89 -15.09 -14.42
N ILE A 494 4.65 -15.29 -14.85
CA ILE A 494 3.81 -14.20 -15.35
C ILE A 494 3.23 -13.44 -14.17
N PHE A 495 3.58 -12.17 -14.02
CA PHE A 495 3.07 -11.28 -12.96
C PHE A 495 1.54 -11.29 -12.83
N LEU A 496 0.81 -11.42 -13.95
CA LEU A 496 -0.65 -11.50 -13.99
C LEU A 496 -1.21 -12.84 -13.48
N ASN A 497 -0.37 -13.82 -13.16
CA ASN A 497 -0.78 -15.06 -12.48
C ASN A 497 -0.52 -15.02 -10.97
N ASN A 498 -0.18 -13.86 -10.42
CA ASN A 498 -0.07 -13.68 -8.98
C ASN A 498 -1.47 -13.43 -8.38
N LYS A 499 -1.97 -14.43 -7.64
CA LYS A 499 -3.29 -14.41 -6.99
C LYS A 499 -3.47 -13.21 -6.06
N ASN A 500 -2.46 -12.88 -5.26
CA ASN A 500 -2.52 -11.79 -4.29
C ASN A 500 -2.68 -10.42 -4.97
N ILE A 501 -1.93 -10.21 -6.06
CA ILE A 501 -2.00 -8.97 -6.84
C ILE A 501 -3.39 -8.78 -7.45
N LEU A 502 -3.94 -9.83 -8.07
CA LEU A 502 -5.27 -9.76 -8.67
C LEU A 502 -6.36 -9.63 -7.59
N ASN A 503 -6.22 -10.32 -6.46
CA ASN A 503 -7.14 -10.19 -5.33
C ASN A 503 -7.21 -8.73 -4.84
N VAL A 504 -6.06 -8.08 -4.65
CA VAL A 504 -6.03 -6.67 -4.27
C VAL A 504 -6.67 -5.80 -5.35
N ALA A 505 -6.34 -6.01 -6.63
CA ALA A 505 -6.89 -5.21 -7.72
C ALA A 505 -8.42 -5.23 -7.79
N ILE A 506 -9.05 -6.41 -7.69
CA ILE A 506 -10.51 -6.55 -7.79
C ILE A 506 -11.25 -6.14 -6.51
N SER A 507 -10.60 -6.27 -5.33
CA SER A 507 -11.23 -5.94 -4.05
C SER A 507 -11.20 -4.44 -3.70
N ARG A 508 -10.64 -3.57 -4.56
CA ARG A 508 -10.64 -2.10 -4.34
C ARG A 508 -11.92 -1.40 -4.81
N ALA A 509 -12.77 -2.09 -5.54
CA ALA A 509 -14.02 -1.55 -6.06
C ALA A 509 -15.13 -1.53 -5.01
N GLN A 510 -15.82 -0.41 -4.88
CA GLN A 510 -17.00 -0.29 -4.03
C GLN A 510 -18.29 -0.60 -4.80
N ASP A 511 -18.53 0.14 -5.91
CA ASP A 511 -19.81 0.13 -6.64
C ASP A 511 -19.68 -0.48 -8.02
N PHE A 512 -18.59 -0.19 -8.73
CA PHE A 512 -18.33 -0.69 -10.08
C PHE A 512 -16.91 -1.20 -10.24
N LEU A 513 -16.80 -2.40 -10.77
CA LEU A 513 -15.57 -3.03 -11.21
C LEU A 513 -15.60 -3.17 -12.73
N CYS A 514 -14.65 -2.56 -13.41
CA CYS A 514 -14.49 -2.65 -14.86
C CYS A 514 -13.16 -3.31 -15.19
N ILE A 515 -13.19 -4.54 -15.68
CA ILE A 515 -12.01 -5.32 -16.05
C ILE A 515 -11.79 -5.21 -17.56
N LEU A 516 -10.72 -4.55 -17.96
CA LEU A 516 -10.32 -4.42 -19.36
C LEU A 516 -9.23 -5.43 -19.69
N LEU A 517 -9.49 -6.28 -20.66
CA LEU A 517 -8.60 -7.35 -21.07
C LEU A 517 -8.37 -7.30 -22.59
N PRO A 518 -7.15 -7.01 -23.08
CA PRO A 518 -6.82 -7.16 -24.48
C PRO A 518 -7.00 -8.63 -24.89
N HIS A 519 -7.86 -8.88 -25.86
CA HIS A 519 -8.11 -10.21 -26.39
C HIS A 519 -7.22 -10.47 -27.60
N CYS A 520 -6.46 -11.55 -27.56
CA CYS A 520 -5.66 -12.06 -28.68
C CYS A 520 -6.29 -13.36 -29.19
N ASP A 521 -6.45 -13.52 -30.50
CA ASP A 521 -6.95 -14.77 -31.10
C ASP A 521 -5.91 -15.91 -31.09
N THR A 522 -4.70 -15.63 -30.62
CA THR A 522 -3.63 -16.62 -30.54
C THR A 522 -3.46 -17.13 -29.12
N ASP A 523 -3.17 -18.40 -28.98
CA ASP A 523 -3.02 -19.28 -27.81
C ASP A 523 -2.36 -18.73 -26.53
N GLY A 524 -2.08 -17.43 -26.48
CA GLY A 524 -1.33 -16.80 -25.42
C GLY A 524 -2.07 -16.58 -24.08
N TYR A 525 -3.42 -16.53 -24.10
CA TYR A 525 -4.23 -16.30 -22.90
C TYR A 525 -4.52 -17.57 -22.11
N GLU A 526 -4.29 -18.74 -22.67
CA GLU A 526 -4.41 -20.01 -21.94
C GLU A 526 -3.47 -20.03 -20.72
N ASN A 527 -2.35 -19.33 -20.80
CA ASN A 527 -1.36 -19.23 -19.73
C ASN A 527 -1.73 -18.23 -18.64
N LEU A 528 -2.78 -17.42 -18.81
CA LEU A 528 -3.27 -16.46 -17.79
C LEU A 528 -4.36 -17.12 -16.92
N TYR A 529 -3.99 -18.18 -16.22
CA TYR A 529 -4.95 -19.02 -15.49
C TYR A 529 -5.68 -18.29 -14.37
N GLU A 530 -5.06 -17.33 -13.70
CA GLU A 530 -5.70 -16.56 -12.64
C GLU A 530 -6.75 -15.59 -13.19
N ILE A 531 -6.47 -14.89 -14.29
CA ILE A 531 -7.44 -14.04 -14.97
C ILE A 531 -8.62 -14.88 -15.50
N ASN A 532 -8.33 -16.04 -16.08
CA ASN A 532 -9.36 -16.98 -16.55
C ASN A 532 -10.21 -17.51 -15.39
N LYS A 533 -9.64 -17.69 -14.21
CA LYS A 533 -10.38 -18.06 -12.99
C LYS A 533 -11.36 -16.95 -12.59
N ILE A 534 -10.92 -15.69 -12.55
CA ILE A 534 -11.78 -14.53 -12.28
C ILE A 534 -12.93 -14.46 -13.28
N GLY A 535 -12.63 -14.57 -14.58
CA GLY A 535 -13.64 -14.57 -15.64
C GLY A 535 -14.69 -15.68 -15.47
N ARG A 536 -14.25 -16.91 -15.15
CA ARG A 536 -15.18 -18.04 -14.91
C ARG A 536 -16.06 -17.84 -13.69
N ILE A 537 -15.54 -17.24 -12.62
CA ILE A 537 -16.33 -16.93 -11.42
C ILE A 537 -17.35 -15.84 -11.76
N ALA A 538 -16.90 -14.74 -12.37
CA ALA A 538 -17.76 -13.63 -12.75
C ALA A 538 -18.93 -14.08 -13.66
N MET A 539 -18.65 -14.92 -14.66
CA MET A 539 -19.66 -15.39 -15.62
C MET A 539 -20.72 -16.34 -15.04
N LYS A 540 -20.59 -16.76 -13.79
CA LYS A 540 -21.67 -17.50 -13.11
C LYS A 540 -22.83 -16.61 -12.68
N ASP A 541 -22.59 -15.32 -12.50
CA ASP A 541 -23.60 -14.34 -12.06
C ASP A 541 -24.01 -13.40 -13.21
N TYR A 542 -24.79 -13.93 -14.17
CA TYR A 542 -25.28 -13.15 -15.32
C TYR A 542 -26.15 -11.94 -14.94
N ALA A 543 -26.73 -11.92 -13.75
CA ALA A 543 -27.56 -10.81 -13.32
C ALA A 543 -26.74 -9.55 -13.01
N ASN A 544 -25.55 -9.72 -12.43
CA ASN A 544 -24.70 -8.65 -11.95
C ASN A 544 -23.43 -8.44 -12.79
N VAL A 545 -23.24 -9.21 -13.85
CA VAL A 545 -22.10 -9.13 -14.76
C VAL A 545 -22.55 -8.71 -16.15
N ALA A 546 -21.91 -7.69 -16.70
CA ALA A 546 -22.05 -7.30 -18.10
C ALA A 546 -20.77 -7.62 -18.86
N GLN A 547 -20.91 -8.16 -20.06
CA GLN A 547 -19.81 -8.32 -21.00
C GLN A 547 -20.06 -7.40 -22.19
N TYR A 548 -19.08 -6.58 -22.53
CA TYR A 548 -19.14 -5.65 -23.65
C TYR A 548 -18.03 -5.98 -24.65
N THR A 549 -18.35 -5.92 -25.93
CA THR A 549 -17.35 -5.85 -26.99
C THR A 549 -16.96 -4.40 -27.25
N CYS A 550 -15.79 -4.13 -27.85
CA CYS A 550 -15.37 -2.78 -28.14
C CYS A 550 -16.33 -1.99 -29.05
N ASP A 551 -17.13 -2.68 -29.87
CA ASP A 551 -18.14 -2.06 -30.74
C ASP A 551 -19.39 -1.59 -29.98
N GLN A 552 -19.56 -2.00 -28.74
CA GLN A 552 -20.72 -1.68 -27.88
C GLN A 552 -20.45 -0.50 -26.93
N ILE A 553 -19.21 -0.11 -26.81
CA ILE A 553 -18.73 1.00 -25.98
C ILE A 553 -18.30 2.17 -26.85
#